data_e574c7b3b870104ac8b123d8b36d84cb
#
_entry.id   e574c7b3b870104ac8b123d8b36d84cb
#
_cell.length_a   1.000
_cell.length_b   1.000
_cell.length_c   1.000
_cell.angle_alpha   90.00
_cell.angle_beta   90.00
_cell.angle_gamma   90.00
#
_symmetry.space_group_name_H-M   'P 1'
#
loop_
_entity.id
_entity.type
_entity.pdbx_description
1 polymer ?
#
loop_
_entity_poly.entity_id
_entity_poly.type
_entity_poly.pdbx_seq_one_letter_code
_entity_poly.pdbx_strand_id
1 'polypeptide(L)'
;MRLNQHLRAFSSIIILTVALTFCSCVPKKKASTRLKVVASMPVIYDWSRSLFDESTNTKIFLNLIVKNGLNYHNHVPDVTEENLINSANLLIYFGGPSEAWIDDIVKKSTSEKPDRLVLKLSDFISNENTQQFDEHCILSPSIALICCQKITEYLRLIDPENADSYNQYFTKYSELLSLLDNSWQIQAKRAKDTTFIICDRMPFKYIFNEYGFNYIAVYDRCPVLQTKQVFTVNLEQFGALIDSSGASAVYVFEDSDKKLAKQVIAHSKNPKCDTIVFDSMESLTLSQIFNGKKYIDIMQNNLTCMRLN
;
A
#
# COMPACT_ATOMS: atom_id res chain seq x y z
N MET A 1 53.30 -52.82 45.84
CA MET A 1 53.45 -51.59 45.01
C MET A 1 52.77 -51.64 43.61
N ARG A 2 52.30 -52.80 43.15
CA ARG A 2 51.66 -52.93 41.82
C ARG A 2 50.08 -52.74 41.84
N LEU A 3 49.41 -52.86 42.98
CA LEU A 3 47.97 -52.77 43.09
C LEU A 3 47.43 -51.32 42.97
N ASN A 4 48.24 -50.32 43.38
CA ASN A 4 47.82 -48.90 43.35
C ASN A 4 47.88 -48.23 41.97
N GLN A 5 48.61 -48.83 41.01
CA GLN A 5 48.69 -48.29 39.67
C GLN A 5 47.45 -48.62 38.80
N HIS A 6 46.85 -49.80 39.01
CA HIS A 6 45.64 -50.20 38.29
C HIS A 6 44.42 -49.46 38.77
N LEU A 7 44.31 -49.12 40.06
CA LEU A 7 43.20 -48.32 40.60
C LEU A 7 43.20 -46.85 40.10
N ARG A 8 44.39 -46.27 39.92
CA ARG A 8 44.54 -44.90 39.39
C ARG A 8 44.21 -44.84 37.88
N ALA A 9 44.58 -45.88 37.12
CA ALA A 9 44.24 -45.98 35.70
C ALA A 9 42.76 -46.16 35.44
N PHE A 10 42.06 -46.96 36.28
CA PHE A 10 40.60 -47.17 36.21
C PHE A 10 39.85 -45.92 36.61
N SER A 11 40.28 -45.16 37.61
CA SER A 11 39.65 -43.92 38.03
C SER A 11 39.77 -42.81 36.96
N SER A 12 40.89 -42.74 36.24
CA SER A 12 41.13 -41.78 35.17
C SER A 12 40.30 -42.06 33.90
N ILE A 13 40.02 -43.33 33.58
CA ILE A 13 39.21 -43.76 32.45
C ILE A 13 37.71 -43.49 32.74
N ILE A 14 37.22 -43.70 33.98
CA ILE A 14 35.85 -43.41 34.34
C ILE A 14 35.55 -41.92 34.35
N ILE A 15 36.51 -41.07 34.77
CA ILE A 15 36.34 -39.61 34.72
C ILE A 15 36.35 -39.11 33.29
N LEU A 16 37.12 -39.71 32.38
CA LEU A 16 37.18 -39.31 30.97
C LEU A 16 35.91 -39.73 30.23
N THR A 17 35.29 -40.87 30.54
CA THR A 17 34.03 -41.33 29.93
C THR A 17 32.82 -40.52 30.41
N VAL A 18 32.78 -40.07 31.67
CA VAL A 18 31.71 -39.20 32.19
C VAL A 18 31.80 -37.81 31.62
N ALA A 19 33.02 -37.28 31.31
CA ALA A 19 33.17 -35.98 30.68
C ALA A 19 32.71 -35.96 29.21
N LEU A 20 32.71 -37.11 28.50
CA LEU A 20 32.27 -37.21 27.10
C LEU A 20 30.77 -37.35 26.95
N THR A 21 30.00 -37.69 28.00
CA THR A 21 28.56 -37.83 27.94
C THR A 21 27.78 -36.50 28.18
N PHE A 22 28.45 -35.42 28.66
CA PHE A 22 27.83 -34.10 28.86
C PHE A 22 27.95 -33.18 27.66
N CYS A 23 28.55 -33.62 26.55
CA CYS A 23 28.82 -32.76 25.38
C CYS A 23 27.83 -33.01 24.21
N SER A 24 26.54 -33.24 24.47
CA SER A 24 25.60 -33.25 23.35
C SER A 24 24.15 -33.05 23.76
N CYS A 25 23.83 -31.86 24.14
CA CYS A 25 22.49 -31.27 23.95
C CYS A 25 22.61 -29.76 23.98
N VAL A 26 23.37 -29.19 23.03
CA VAL A 26 23.06 -27.83 22.61
C VAL A 26 21.77 -27.97 21.78
N PRO A 27 20.63 -27.48 22.24
CA PRO A 27 19.44 -27.48 21.39
C PRO A 27 19.84 -26.71 20.13
N LYS A 28 19.88 -27.37 18.97
CA LYS A 28 19.94 -26.68 17.69
C LYS A 28 18.78 -25.69 17.72
N LYS A 29 19.07 -24.40 17.92
CA LYS A 29 18.11 -23.32 17.76
C LYS A 29 17.55 -23.55 16.35
N LYS A 30 16.30 -24.04 16.26
CA LYS A 30 15.59 -24.17 14.98
C LYS A 30 15.79 -22.82 14.30
N ALA A 31 16.44 -22.80 13.16
CA ALA A 31 16.55 -21.57 12.38
C ALA A 31 15.12 -21.05 12.26
N SER A 32 14.85 -19.89 12.84
CA SER A 32 13.53 -19.26 12.78
C SER A 32 13.27 -19.02 11.30
N THR A 33 12.39 -19.83 10.72
CA THR A 33 11.95 -19.62 9.34
C THR A 33 11.24 -18.29 9.33
N ARG A 34 11.76 -17.33 8.55
CA ARG A 34 11.13 -16.02 8.40
C ARG A 34 9.71 -16.20 7.86
N LEU A 35 8.77 -15.47 8.45
CA LEU A 35 7.38 -15.42 8.01
C LEU A 35 7.28 -14.52 6.78
N LYS A 36 6.80 -15.08 5.68
CA LYS A 36 6.62 -14.33 4.43
C LYS A 36 5.28 -13.59 4.49
N VAL A 37 5.34 -12.27 4.54
CA VAL A 37 4.21 -11.36 4.34
C VAL A 37 4.29 -10.83 2.93
N VAL A 38 3.21 -10.94 2.18
CA VAL A 38 3.15 -10.56 0.76
C VAL A 38 2.06 -9.54 0.58
N ALA A 39 2.44 -8.33 0.16
CA ALA A 39 1.54 -7.24 -0.19
C ALA A 39 1.33 -7.20 -1.72
N SER A 40 0.11 -6.96 -2.16
CA SER A 40 -0.19 -6.96 -3.60
C SER A 40 0.33 -5.71 -4.31
N MET A 41 0.18 -4.53 -3.70
CA MET A 41 0.50 -3.26 -4.33
C MET A 41 1.35 -2.34 -3.44
N PRO A 42 2.02 -1.33 -4.03
CA PRO A 42 2.97 -0.46 -3.33
C PRO A 42 2.43 0.23 -2.09
N VAL A 43 1.18 0.71 -2.12
CA VAL A 43 0.56 1.39 -0.97
C VAL A 43 0.36 0.45 0.21
N ILE A 44 -0.08 -0.78 -0.03
CA ILE A 44 -0.24 -1.81 1.02
C ILE A 44 1.13 -2.22 1.58
N TYR A 45 2.14 -2.30 0.71
CA TYR A 45 3.51 -2.56 1.13
C TYR A 45 4.04 -1.46 2.06
N ASP A 46 3.83 -0.17 1.70
CA ASP A 46 4.25 0.96 2.52
C ASP A 46 3.52 1.00 3.87
N TRP A 47 2.21 0.75 3.89
CA TRP A 47 1.47 0.61 5.14
C TRP A 47 2.01 -0.53 6.01
N SER A 48 2.20 -1.72 5.41
CA SER A 48 2.68 -2.89 6.15
C SER A 48 4.04 -2.64 6.78
N ARG A 49 5.01 -2.06 6.03
CA ARG A 49 6.35 -1.75 6.55
C ARG A 49 6.34 -0.65 7.62
N SER A 50 5.31 0.19 7.67
CA SER A 50 5.16 1.22 8.69
C SER A 50 4.69 0.67 10.04
N LEU A 51 4.28 -0.60 10.09
CA LEU A 51 3.76 -1.27 11.28
C LEU A 51 4.77 -2.13 12.03
N PHE A 52 6.03 -2.15 11.58
CA PHE A 52 7.16 -2.78 12.27
C PHE A 52 8.49 -2.21 11.77
N ASP A 53 9.56 -2.46 12.53
CA ASP A 53 10.92 -2.10 12.14
C ASP A 53 11.65 -3.34 11.62
N GLU A 54 11.98 -3.36 10.33
CA GLU A 54 12.71 -4.47 9.69
C GLU A 54 14.10 -4.70 10.29
N SER A 55 14.70 -3.69 10.92
CA SER A 55 16.02 -3.81 11.56
C SER A 55 15.97 -4.58 12.87
N THR A 56 14.86 -4.53 13.58
CA THR A 56 14.64 -5.19 14.88
C THR A 56 13.76 -6.44 14.75
N ASN A 57 12.77 -6.44 13.87
CA ASN A 57 11.93 -7.59 13.58
C ASN A 57 12.52 -8.45 12.46
N THR A 58 13.37 -9.41 12.83
CA THR A 58 13.99 -10.34 11.88
C THR A 58 13.10 -11.50 11.45
N LYS A 59 11.89 -11.63 12.05
CA LYS A 59 10.94 -12.71 11.74
C LYS A 59 10.12 -12.45 10.49
N ILE A 60 9.72 -11.20 10.26
CA ILE A 60 8.94 -10.82 9.06
C ILE A 60 9.86 -10.61 7.87
N PHE A 61 9.45 -11.16 6.73
CA PHE A 61 10.02 -10.86 5.42
C PHE A 61 8.89 -10.35 4.52
N LEU A 62 8.83 -9.02 4.37
CA LEU A 62 7.81 -8.35 3.57
C LEU A 62 8.19 -8.34 2.09
N ASN A 63 7.26 -8.73 1.25
CA ASN A 63 7.41 -8.79 -0.20
C ASN A 63 6.30 -8.00 -0.88
N LEU A 64 6.59 -7.48 -2.07
CA LEU A 64 5.63 -6.82 -2.94
C LEU A 64 5.44 -7.64 -4.22
N ILE A 65 4.19 -7.84 -4.66
CA ILE A 65 3.86 -8.53 -5.90
C ILE A 65 4.14 -7.60 -7.08
N VAL A 66 3.37 -6.52 -7.22
CA VAL A 66 3.50 -5.59 -8.36
C VAL A 66 4.60 -4.57 -8.09
N LYS A 67 5.80 -4.79 -8.68
CA LYS A 67 7.05 -4.08 -8.27
C LYS A 67 7.38 -2.82 -9.06
N ASN A 68 6.92 -2.68 -10.28
CA ASN A 68 7.56 -1.79 -11.26
C ASN A 68 6.69 -0.60 -11.70
N GLY A 69 5.82 -0.07 -10.83
CA GLY A 69 4.98 1.07 -11.21
C GLY A 69 4.05 0.75 -12.39
N LEU A 70 3.74 -0.52 -12.58
CA LEU A 70 2.78 -0.96 -13.56
C LEU A 70 1.39 -0.55 -13.07
N ASN A 71 0.62 0.01 -13.98
CA ASN A 71 -0.80 0.23 -13.72
C ASN A 71 -1.46 -1.11 -13.40
N TYR A 72 -1.76 -1.34 -12.12
CA TYR A 72 -2.28 -2.62 -11.62
C TYR A 72 -3.70 -2.94 -12.12
N HIS A 73 -4.42 -1.98 -12.69
CA HIS A 73 -5.76 -2.21 -13.23
C HIS A 73 -5.83 -3.22 -14.38
N ASN A 74 -4.73 -3.43 -15.13
CA ASN A 74 -4.64 -4.41 -16.22
C ASN A 74 -3.53 -5.42 -15.97
N HIS A 75 -3.14 -5.60 -14.71
CA HIS A 75 -2.06 -6.50 -14.38
C HIS A 75 -2.46 -7.96 -14.65
N VAL A 76 -1.56 -8.68 -15.33
CA VAL A 76 -1.66 -10.12 -15.55
C VAL A 76 -0.50 -10.76 -14.81
N PRO A 77 -0.76 -11.63 -13.81
CA PRO A 77 0.29 -12.20 -12.99
C PRO A 77 1.18 -13.14 -13.82
N ASP A 78 2.47 -13.10 -13.52
CA ASP A 78 3.42 -14.09 -14.00
C ASP A 78 3.56 -15.26 -13.00
N VAL A 79 4.27 -16.32 -13.42
CA VAL A 79 4.52 -17.51 -12.59
C VAL A 79 5.29 -17.17 -11.30
N THR A 80 6.13 -16.15 -11.33
CA THR A 80 6.91 -15.72 -10.15
C THR A 80 5.99 -15.08 -9.10
N GLU A 81 5.05 -14.27 -9.54
CA GLU A 81 4.04 -13.62 -8.70
C GLU A 81 3.06 -14.64 -8.11
N GLU A 82 2.61 -15.60 -8.91
CA GLU A 82 1.79 -16.72 -8.42
C GLU A 82 2.54 -17.55 -7.35
N ASN A 83 3.82 -17.85 -7.57
CA ASN A 83 4.66 -18.55 -6.60
C ASN A 83 4.88 -17.73 -5.32
N LEU A 84 4.99 -16.40 -5.44
CA LEU A 84 5.12 -15.51 -4.29
C LEU A 84 3.85 -15.57 -3.42
N ILE A 85 2.66 -15.47 -4.03
CA ILE A 85 1.38 -15.62 -3.36
C ILE A 85 1.27 -16.99 -2.69
N ASN A 86 1.60 -18.06 -3.42
CA ASN A 86 1.52 -19.41 -2.90
C ASN A 86 2.52 -19.71 -1.78
N SER A 87 3.63 -18.98 -1.71
CA SER A 87 4.62 -19.14 -0.63
C SER A 87 4.32 -18.30 0.62
N ALA A 88 3.34 -17.39 0.58
CA ALA A 88 3.02 -16.49 1.68
C ALA A 88 2.55 -17.23 2.95
N ASN A 89 2.92 -16.71 4.12
CA ASN A 89 2.29 -17.03 5.40
C ASN A 89 1.11 -16.08 5.65
N LEU A 90 1.24 -14.83 5.21
CA LEU A 90 0.19 -13.82 5.18
C LEU A 90 0.19 -13.14 3.81
N LEU A 91 -0.92 -13.21 3.11
CA LEU A 91 -1.20 -12.46 1.89
C LEU A 91 -2.09 -11.28 2.23
N ILE A 92 -1.70 -10.07 1.82
CA ILE A 92 -2.47 -8.84 2.02
C ILE A 92 -2.72 -8.21 0.65
N TYR A 93 -3.98 -8.04 0.29
CA TYR A 93 -4.38 -7.40 -0.96
C TYR A 93 -5.64 -6.56 -0.76
N PHE A 94 -5.86 -5.61 -1.65
CA PHE A 94 -7.02 -4.73 -1.51
C PHE A 94 -8.33 -5.46 -1.84
N GLY A 95 -8.36 -6.16 -2.99
CA GLY A 95 -9.49 -7.00 -3.38
C GLY A 95 -10.57 -6.29 -4.19
N GLY A 96 -10.19 -5.24 -4.93
CA GLY A 96 -11.04 -4.61 -5.93
C GLY A 96 -11.08 -5.38 -7.26
N PRO A 97 -11.84 -4.89 -8.26
CA PRO A 97 -11.92 -5.48 -9.60
C PRO A 97 -10.55 -5.70 -10.25
N SER A 98 -9.59 -4.81 -10.00
CA SER A 98 -8.23 -4.90 -10.54
C SER A 98 -7.39 -6.05 -9.96
N GLU A 99 -7.80 -6.61 -8.84
CA GLU A 99 -7.13 -7.71 -8.15
C GLU A 99 -7.93 -9.02 -8.12
N ALA A 100 -9.00 -9.12 -8.92
CA ALA A 100 -9.83 -10.34 -9.00
C ALA A 100 -9.01 -11.60 -9.33
N TRP A 101 -7.90 -11.45 -10.05
CA TRP A 101 -6.96 -12.52 -10.35
C TRP A 101 -6.30 -13.13 -9.10
N ILE A 102 -6.15 -12.35 -8.00
CA ILE A 102 -5.65 -12.84 -6.72
C ILE A 102 -6.67 -13.78 -6.07
N ASP A 103 -7.96 -13.43 -6.11
CA ASP A 103 -9.03 -14.29 -5.61
C ASP A 103 -9.00 -15.67 -6.29
N ASP A 104 -8.74 -15.71 -7.60
CA ASP A 104 -8.64 -16.98 -8.38
C ASP A 104 -7.44 -17.82 -7.96
N ILE A 105 -6.27 -17.21 -7.73
CA ILE A 105 -5.06 -17.90 -7.26
C ILE A 105 -5.28 -18.44 -5.84
N VAL A 106 -5.83 -17.61 -4.95
CA VAL A 106 -6.13 -17.99 -3.55
C VAL A 106 -7.07 -19.20 -3.53
N LYS A 107 -8.15 -19.16 -4.31
CA LYS A 107 -9.14 -20.25 -4.39
C LYS A 107 -8.52 -21.56 -4.86
N LYS A 108 -7.67 -21.52 -5.89
CA LYS A 108 -6.97 -22.70 -6.42
C LYS A 108 -5.99 -23.32 -5.43
N SER A 109 -5.30 -22.49 -4.65
CA SER A 109 -4.21 -22.93 -3.75
C SER A 109 -4.62 -23.12 -2.29
N THR A 110 -5.89 -22.94 -1.93
CA THR A 110 -6.37 -23.08 -0.52
C THR A 110 -6.13 -24.48 0.04
N SER A 111 -6.33 -25.53 -0.77
CA SER A 111 -6.09 -26.91 -0.34
C SER A 111 -4.62 -27.25 -0.12
N GLU A 112 -3.70 -26.57 -0.81
CA GLU A 112 -2.26 -26.81 -0.73
C GLU A 112 -1.60 -26.04 0.44
N LYS A 113 -2.23 -24.97 0.88
CA LYS A 113 -1.74 -24.10 1.99
C LYS A 113 -2.87 -23.70 2.94
N PRO A 114 -3.41 -24.64 3.73
CA PRO A 114 -4.52 -24.35 4.66
C PRO A 114 -4.14 -23.37 5.78
N ASP A 115 -2.84 -23.28 6.14
CA ASP A 115 -2.35 -22.40 7.21
C ASP A 115 -2.02 -20.99 6.74
N ARG A 116 -2.18 -20.68 5.46
CA ARG A 116 -1.96 -19.33 4.94
C ARG A 116 -3.08 -18.41 5.39
N LEU A 117 -2.74 -17.31 6.05
CA LEU A 117 -3.69 -16.23 6.31
C LEU A 117 -3.84 -15.34 5.07
N VAL A 118 -5.07 -15.00 4.74
CA VAL A 118 -5.42 -14.13 3.62
C VAL A 118 -6.21 -12.94 4.16
N LEU A 119 -5.68 -11.75 3.96
CA LEU A 119 -6.32 -10.49 4.33
C LEU A 119 -6.74 -9.74 3.06
N LYS A 120 -8.03 -9.79 2.75
CA LYS A 120 -8.69 -8.97 1.74
C LYS A 120 -9.22 -7.72 2.41
N LEU A 121 -8.58 -6.58 2.16
CA LEU A 121 -8.87 -5.33 2.89
C LEU A 121 -10.25 -4.77 2.58
N SER A 122 -10.73 -4.95 1.35
CA SER A 122 -12.07 -4.48 0.94
C SER A 122 -13.22 -5.10 1.74
N ASP A 123 -13.01 -6.29 2.34
CA ASP A 123 -14.04 -6.94 3.17
C ASP A 123 -14.36 -6.15 4.45
N PHE A 124 -13.50 -5.22 4.85
CA PHE A 124 -13.64 -4.38 6.04
C PHE A 124 -14.06 -2.94 5.74
N ILE A 125 -14.33 -2.63 4.46
CA ILE A 125 -14.71 -1.30 4.01
C ILE A 125 -16.19 -1.31 3.64
N SER A 126 -17.01 -0.56 4.39
CA SER A 126 -18.44 -0.47 4.13
C SER A 126 -18.69 0.37 2.89
N ASN A 127 -19.37 -0.19 1.90
CA ASN A 127 -19.84 0.53 0.71
C ASN A 127 -21.36 0.77 0.81
N GLU A 128 -21.78 1.64 1.72
CA GLU A 128 -23.22 1.83 1.97
C GLU A 128 -23.99 2.51 0.82
N ASN A 129 -23.31 3.15 -0.14
CA ASN A 129 -23.95 4.07 -1.09
C ASN A 129 -23.61 3.88 -2.57
N THR A 130 -22.86 2.87 -3.00
CA THR A 130 -22.53 2.72 -4.43
C THR A 130 -22.87 1.34 -4.98
N GLN A 131 -23.51 1.30 -6.14
CA GLN A 131 -23.75 0.05 -6.88
C GLN A 131 -22.46 -0.64 -7.36
N GLN A 132 -21.32 0.05 -7.30
CA GLN A 132 -20.03 -0.45 -7.73
C GLN A 132 -18.94 0.01 -6.74
N PHE A 133 -18.12 -0.95 -6.29
CA PHE A 133 -16.97 -0.69 -5.42
C PHE A 133 -15.93 0.18 -6.15
N ASP A 134 -15.58 1.33 -5.56
CA ASP A 134 -14.50 2.18 -6.05
C ASP A 134 -13.19 1.82 -5.32
N GLU A 135 -12.31 1.09 -5.99
CA GLU A 135 -11.04 0.65 -5.41
C GLU A 135 -10.06 1.80 -5.11
N HIS A 136 -10.29 3.01 -5.69
CA HIS A 136 -9.48 4.19 -5.36
C HIS A 136 -9.79 4.75 -3.96
N CYS A 137 -10.77 4.20 -3.23
CA CYS A 137 -10.96 4.52 -1.82
C CYS A 137 -9.73 4.20 -0.97
N ILE A 138 -8.84 3.33 -1.46
CA ILE A 138 -7.52 3.06 -0.84
C ILE A 138 -6.66 4.34 -0.67
N LEU A 139 -6.93 5.38 -1.43
CA LEU A 139 -6.23 6.67 -1.31
C LEU A 139 -6.69 7.49 -0.09
N SER A 140 -7.88 7.20 0.47
CA SER A 140 -8.43 7.94 1.62
C SER A 140 -7.67 7.64 2.92
N PRO A 141 -7.26 8.68 3.68
CA PRO A 141 -6.66 8.51 5.00
C PRO A 141 -7.55 7.77 6.00
N SER A 142 -8.86 7.94 5.95
CA SER A 142 -9.83 7.24 6.79
C SER A 142 -9.84 5.74 6.49
N ILE A 143 -9.80 5.36 5.22
CA ILE A 143 -9.70 3.97 4.76
C ILE A 143 -8.32 3.38 5.08
N ALA A 144 -7.25 4.15 4.91
CA ALA A 144 -5.89 3.73 5.29
C ALA A 144 -5.81 3.35 6.77
N LEU A 145 -6.49 4.10 7.66
CA LEU A 145 -6.56 3.80 9.09
C LEU A 145 -7.20 2.43 9.35
N ILE A 146 -8.36 2.14 8.73
CA ILE A 146 -9.04 0.85 8.83
C ILE A 146 -8.12 -0.27 8.31
N CYS A 147 -7.51 -0.08 7.14
CA CYS A 147 -6.60 -1.06 6.54
C CYS A 147 -5.40 -1.35 7.45
N CYS A 148 -4.73 -0.32 7.98
CA CYS A 148 -3.58 -0.47 8.87
C CYS A 148 -3.95 -1.18 10.18
N GLN A 149 -5.14 -0.92 10.72
CA GLN A 149 -5.65 -1.66 11.88
C GLN A 149 -5.77 -3.15 11.55
N LYS A 150 -6.37 -3.51 10.42
CA LYS A 150 -6.53 -4.91 10.00
C LYS A 150 -5.19 -5.58 9.71
N ILE A 151 -4.27 -4.90 9.06
CA ILE A 151 -2.91 -5.42 8.85
C ILE A 151 -2.25 -5.72 10.20
N THR A 152 -2.36 -4.83 11.18
CA THR A 152 -1.82 -5.02 12.53
C THR A 152 -2.42 -6.24 13.21
N GLU A 153 -3.74 -6.43 13.13
CA GLU A 153 -4.43 -7.60 13.68
C GLU A 153 -3.86 -8.90 13.08
N TYR A 154 -3.66 -8.97 11.77
CA TYR A 154 -3.14 -10.16 11.10
C TYR A 154 -1.63 -10.38 11.34
N LEU A 155 -0.81 -9.32 11.46
CA LEU A 155 0.59 -9.44 11.87
C LEU A 155 0.71 -10.06 13.26
N ARG A 156 -0.15 -9.66 14.20
CA ARG A 156 -0.21 -10.25 15.55
C ARG A 156 -0.62 -11.73 15.56
N LEU A 157 -1.47 -12.14 14.63
CA LEU A 157 -1.88 -13.54 14.48
C LEU A 157 -0.72 -14.43 14.01
N ILE A 158 0.09 -13.96 13.04
CA ILE A 158 1.19 -14.76 12.51
C ILE A 158 2.47 -14.70 13.37
N ASP A 159 2.63 -13.62 14.15
CA ASP A 159 3.80 -13.40 15.00
C ASP A 159 3.39 -12.84 16.38
N PRO A 160 2.76 -13.66 17.23
CA PRO A 160 2.23 -13.22 18.52
C PRO A 160 3.31 -12.78 19.52
N GLU A 161 4.56 -13.23 19.35
CA GLU A 161 5.67 -12.81 20.22
C GLU A 161 6.01 -11.32 20.08
N ASN A 162 5.72 -10.70 18.92
CA ASN A 162 5.94 -9.29 18.66
C ASN A 162 4.65 -8.46 18.67
N ALA A 163 3.54 -8.99 19.20
CA ALA A 163 2.22 -8.35 19.18
C ALA A 163 2.22 -6.92 19.78
N ASP A 164 2.92 -6.71 20.88
CA ASP A 164 3.02 -5.39 21.53
C ASP A 164 3.78 -4.38 20.67
N SER A 165 4.81 -4.84 19.96
CA SER A 165 5.56 -4.01 19.02
C SER A 165 4.67 -3.53 17.88
N TYR A 166 3.89 -4.43 17.25
CA TYR A 166 2.93 -4.06 16.19
C TYR A 166 1.90 -3.04 16.68
N ASN A 167 1.38 -3.21 17.89
CA ASN A 167 0.44 -2.25 18.49
C ASN A 167 1.09 -0.86 18.67
N GLN A 168 2.34 -0.80 19.14
CA GLN A 168 3.06 0.47 19.31
C GLN A 168 3.30 1.18 17.98
N TYR A 169 3.70 0.45 16.92
CA TYR A 169 3.88 1.02 15.58
C TYR A 169 2.55 1.49 15.02
N PHE A 170 1.48 0.69 15.15
CA PHE A 170 0.15 1.09 14.72
C PHE A 170 -0.33 2.36 15.43
N THR A 171 -0.16 2.46 16.75
CA THR A 171 -0.54 3.68 17.50
C THR A 171 0.12 4.91 16.91
N LYS A 172 1.44 4.88 16.68
CA LYS A 172 2.17 6.00 16.08
C LYS A 172 1.71 6.32 14.66
N TYR A 173 1.50 5.28 13.85
CA TYR A 173 1.10 5.49 12.46
C TYR A 173 -0.35 5.95 12.34
N SER A 174 -1.25 5.48 13.20
CA SER A 174 -2.65 5.91 13.27
C SER A 174 -2.79 7.40 13.67
N GLU A 175 -1.90 7.91 14.51
CA GLU A 175 -1.83 9.34 14.82
C GLU A 175 -1.50 10.16 13.57
N LEU A 176 -0.52 9.72 12.77
CA LEU A 176 -0.16 10.39 11.50
C LEU A 176 -1.30 10.34 10.48
N LEU A 177 -1.99 9.19 10.34
CA LEU A 177 -3.15 9.05 9.48
C LEU A 177 -4.30 9.96 9.90
N SER A 178 -4.56 10.05 11.22
CA SER A 178 -5.59 10.93 11.78
C SER A 178 -5.28 12.41 11.55
N LEU A 179 -4.01 12.81 11.67
CA LEU A 179 -3.58 14.18 11.35
C LEU A 179 -3.73 14.47 9.86
N LEU A 180 -3.42 13.51 9.00
CA LEU A 180 -3.61 13.64 7.56
C LEU A 180 -5.10 13.78 7.21
N ASP A 181 -5.96 12.92 7.76
CA ASP A 181 -7.42 12.99 7.58
C ASP A 181 -7.98 14.36 7.98
N ASN A 182 -7.61 14.85 9.17
CA ASN A 182 -7.98 16.18 9.62
C ASN A 182 -7.48 17.29 8.67
N SER A 183 -6.29 17.13 8.10
CA SER A 183 -5.73 18.09 7.13
C SER A 183 -6.56 18.14 5.85
N TRP A 184 -7.03 16.98 5.34
CA TRP A 184 -7.93 16.90 4.20
C TRP A 184 -9.28 17.56 4.49
N GLN A 185 -9.87 17.33 5.68
CA GLN A 185 -11.12 17.97 6.11
C GLN A 185 -10.97 19.50 6.21
N ILE A 186 -9.87 19.99 6.77
CA ILE A 186 -9.60 21.43 6.88
C ILE A 186 -9.46 22.04 5.47
N GLN A 187 -8.70 21.39 4.59
CA GLN A 187 -8.47 21.88 3.24
C GLN A 187 -9.78 21.92 2.44
N ALA A 188 -10.66 20.93 2.57
CA ALA A 188 -11.95 20.91 1.92
C ALA A 188 -12.84 22.09 2.37
N LYS A 189 -12.87 22.39 3.67
CA LYS A 189 -13.59 23.55 4.19
C LYS A 189 -13.07 24.89 3.63
N ARG A 190 -11.74 24.98 3.43
CA ARG A 190 -11.12 26.18 2.82
C ARG A 190 -11.39 26.27 1.32
N ALA A 191 -11.53 25.13 0.67
CA ALA A 191 -11.73 25.00 -0.78
C ALA A 191 -13.22 24.98 -1.18
N LYS A 192 -14.17 25.27 -0.29
CA LYS A 192 -15.62 25.12 -0.55
C LYS A 192 -16.13 25.87 -1.79
N ASP A 193 -15.51 27.00 -2.13
CA ASP A 193 -15.86 27.84 -3.27
C ASP A 193 -14.93 27.59 -4.48
N THR A 194 -13.98 26.64 -4.37
CA THR A 194 -13.05 26.30 -5.41
C THR A 194 -13.55 25.08 -6.19
N THR A 195 -13.56 25.16 -7.53
CA THR A 195 -13.79 24.02 -8.41
C THR A 195 -12.48 23.56 -9.02
N PHE A 196 -12.04 22.36 -8.70
CA PHE A 196 -10.83 21.76 -9.26
C PHE A 196 -11.08 21.26 -10.68
N ILE A 197 -10.30 21.73 -11.65
CA ILE A 197 -10.41 21.32 -13.06
C ILE A 197 -9.37 20.24 -13.36
N ILE A 198 -9.82 19.01 -13.55
CA ILE A 198 -8.97 17.85 -13.75
C ILE A 198 -8.87 17.53 -15.25
N CYS A 199 -7.70 17.76 -15.83
CA CYS A 199 -7.42 17.49 -17.25
C CYS A 199 -6.84 16.09 -17.47
N ASP A 200 -7.39 15.10 -16.77
CA ASP A 200 -6.94 13.71 -16.75
C ASP A 200 -8.09 12.78 -16.32
N ARG A 201 -7.78 11.47 -16.12
CA ARG A 201 -8.61 10.53 -15.34
C ARG A 201 -8.79 11.04 -13.91
N MET A 202 -9.75 10.49 -13.17
CA MET A 202 -10.08 10.96 -11.82
C MET A 202 -9.95 9.86 -10.75
N PRO A 203 -8.71 9.41 -10.41
CA PRO A 203 -8.50 8.46 -9.32
C PRO A 203 -8.87 9.05 -7.95
N PHE A 204 -8.88 10.37 -7.80
CA PHE A 204 -9.30 11.05 -6.56
C PHE A 204 -10.82 11.21 -6.41
N LYS A 205 -11.62 10.57 -7.26
CA LYS A 205 -13.08 10.69 -7.19
C LYS A 205 -13.63 10.35 -5.81
N TYR A 206 -13.19 9.22 -5.24
CA TYR A 206 -13.63 8.79 -3.93
C TYR A 206 -13.27 9.83 -2.85
N ILE A 207 -12.00 10.20 -2.76
CA ILE A 207 -11.51 11.12 -1.72
C ILE A 207 -12.10 12.53 -1.87
N PHE A 208 -12.30 13.02 -3.11
CA PHE A 208 -12.93 14.32 -3.33
C PHE A 208 -14.38 14.31 -2.89
N ASN A 209 -15.14 13.26 -3.17
CA ASN A 209 -16.51 13.11 -2.72
C ASN A 209 -16.58 12.95 -1.19
N GLU A 210 -15.67 12.16 -0.58
CA GLU A 210 -15.63 11.94 0.87
C GLU A 210 -15.45 13.25 1.64
N TYR A 211 -14.52 14.12 1.20
CA TYR A 211 -14.27 15.39 1.88
C TYR A 211 -15.11 16.56 1.37
N GLY A 212 -15.83 16.39 0.27
CA GLY A 212 -16.72 17.41 -0.30
C GLY A 212 -15.98 18.46 -1.13
N PHE A 213 -14.94 18.09 -1.86
CA PHE A 213 -14.32 18.96 -2.86
C PHE A 213 -15.16 19.05 -4.12
N ASN A 214 -15.31 20.25 -4.67
CA ASN A 214 -15.92 20.44 -5.98
C ASN A 214 -14.90 20.20 -7.08
N TYR A 215 -15.26 19.41 -8.09
CA TYR A 215 -14.36 19.16 -9.23
C TYR A 215 -15.15 18.96 -10.54
N ILE A 216 -14.46 19.19 -11.64
CA ILE A 216 -14.90 18.83 -12.99
C ILE A 216 -13.71 18.11 -13.65
N ALA A 217 -13.92 16.86 -14.07
CA ALA A 217 -12.88 16.04 -14.69
C ALA A 217 -13.20 15.78 -16.17
N VAL A 218 -12.17 15.78 -17.02
CA VAL A 218 -12.32 15.40 -18.42
C VAL A 218 -12.79 13.96 -18.55
N TYR A 219 -12.25 13.07 -17.69
CA TYR A 219 -12.66 11.68 -17.60
C TYR A 219 -13.09 11.39 -16.17
N ASP A 220 -14.40 11.24 -15.95
CA ASP A 220 -14.98 11.01 -14.62
C ASP A 220 -14.71 9.59 -14.06
N ARG A 221 -14.06 8.75 -14.85
CA ARG A 221 -13.70 7.37 -14.46
C ARG A 221 -12.27 7.05 -14.88
N CYS A 222 -11.64 6.11 -14.20
CA CYS A 222 -10.41 5.51 -14.68
C CYS A 222 -10.75 4.67 -15.94
N PRO A 223 -10.17 4.96 -17.12
CA PRO A 223 -10.58 4.35 -18.40
C PRO A 223 -10.27 2.86 -18.54
N VAL A 224 -9.70 2.24 -17.52
CA VAL A 224 -9.12 0.90 -17.58
C VAL A 224 -10.15 -0.21 -17.75
N LEU A 225 -11.38 -0.02 -17.37
CA LEU A 225 -12.38 -1.11 -17.38
C LEU A 225 -13.21 -1.19 -18.65
N GLN A 226 -13.16 -0.25 -19.59
CA GLN A 226 -13.96 -0.37 -20.82
C GLN A 226 -13.34 0.34 -22.02
N THR A 227 -13.07 -0.46 -23.06
CA THR A 227 -13.12 -0.11 -24.49
C THR A 227 -12.48 1.21 -24.92
N LYS A 228 -11.81 1.18 -26.04
CA LYS A 228 -11.33 2.30 -26.87
C LYS A 228 -12.42 3.35 -27.21
N GLN A 229 -13.14 3.85 -26.23
CA GLN A 229 -13.98 5.01 -26.43
C GLN A 229 -13.07 6.23 -26.54
N VAL A 230 -12.91 6.74 -27.74
CA VAL A 230 -12.32 8.04 -27.98
C VAL A 230 -13.31 9.08 -27.45
N PHE A 231 -13.09 9.54 -26.23
CA PHE A 231 -13.85 10.67 -25.71
C PHE A 231 -13.35 11.93 -26.39
N THR A 232 -14.23 12.59 -27.14
CA THR A 232 -13.93 13.91 -27.69
C THR A 232 -14.04 14.93 -26.57
N VAL A 233 -12.90 15.47 -26.12
CA VAL A 233 -12.85 16.53 -25.10
C VAL A 233 -13.27 17.84 -25.74
N ASN A 234 -14.24 18.54 -25.16
CA ASN A 234 -14.58 19.88 -25.57
C ASN A 234 -13.60 20.89 -24.92
N LEU A 235 -12.50 21.17 -25.62
CA LEU A 235 -11.43 22.07 -25.17
C LEU A 235 -11.93 23.49 -24.88
N GLU A 236 -12.87 24.02 -25.71
CA GLU A 236 -13.45 25.35 -25.53
C GLU A 236 -14.27 25.43 -24.22
N GLN A 237 -15.04 24.39 -23.92
CA GLN A 237 -15.82 24.32 -22.68
C GLN A 237 -14.89 24.30 -21.45
N PHE A 238 -13.82 23.51 -21.46
CA PHE A 238 -12.88 23.47 -20.35
C PHE A 238 -12.05 24.74 -20.23
N GLY A 239 -11.69 25.38 -21.36
CA GLY A 239 -11.08 26.72 -21.35
C GLY A 239 -12.00 27.78 -20.74
N ALA A 240 -13.27 27.78 -21.10
CA ALA A 240 -14.29 28.67 -20.51
C ALA A 240 -14.51 28.42 -19.01
N LEU A 241 -14.37 27.16 -18.53
CA LEU A 241 -14.42 26.85 -17.10
C LEU A 241 -13.26 27.48 -16.34
N ILE A 242 -12.03 27.47 -16.88
CA ILE A 242 -10.90 28.19 -16.29
C ILE A 242 -11.22 29.67 -16.14
N ASP A 243 -11.75 30.29 -17.19
CA ASP A 243 -12.07 31.72 -17.19
C ASP A 243 -13.18 32.07 -16.19
N SER A 244 -14.25 31.27 -16.14
CA SER A 244 -15.44 31.56 -15.31
C SER A 244 -15.20 31.27 -13.84
N SER A 245 -14.36 30.26 -13.50
CA SER A 245 -14.02 29.92 -12.11
C SER A 245 -12.86 30.74 -11.57
N GLY A 246 -12.14 31.47 -12.40
CA GLY A 246 -10.90 32.15 -12.01
C GLY A 246 -9.77 31.20 -11.63
N ALA A 247 -9.82 29.95 -12.13
CA ALA A 247 -8.85 28.92 -11.76
C ALA A 247 -7.43 29.32 -12.11
N SER A 248 -6.54 29.28 -11.11
CA SER A 248 -5.11 29.55 -11.27
C SER A 248 -4.32 28.32 -11.69
N ALA A 249 -4.93 27.12 -11.63
CA ALA A 249 -4.33 25.85 -12.04
C ALA A 249 -5.38 24.85 -12.57
N VAL A 250 -4.91 23.97 -13.45
CA VAL A 250 -5.56 22.70 -13.79
C VAL A 250 -4.71 21.55 -13.26
N TYR A 251 -5.32 20.38 -13.05
CA TYR A 251 -4.69 19.25 -12.40
C TYR A 251 -4.60 18.05 -13.33
N VAL A 252 -3.51 17.32 -13.21
CA VAL A 252 -3.26 16.05 -13.90
C VAL A 252 -2.65 15.06 -12.89
N PHE A 253 -2.49 13.80 -13.27
CA PHE A 253 -1.84 12.80 -12.41
C PHE A 253 -0.41 12.47 -12.88
N GLU A 254 0.33 11.74 -12.06
CA GLU A 254 1.79 11.52 -12.17
C GLU A 254 2.25 11.00 -13.53
N ASP A 255 1.42 10.19 -14.22
CA ASP A 255 1.74 9.58 -15.51
C ASP A 255 1.30 10.42 -16.73
N SER A 256 0.72 11.59 -16.49
CA SER A 256 0.23 12.46 -17.56
C SER A 256 1.35 13.04 -18.42
N ASP A 257 1.19 13.00 -19.73
CA ASP A 257 2.07 13.73 -20.67
C ASP A 257 1.76 15.26 -20.73
N LYS A 258 0.76 15.70 -19.98
CA LYS A 258 0.28 17.08 -19.85
C LYS A 258 -0.19 17.75 -21.16
N LYS A 259 -0.30 17.00 -22.26
CA LYS A 259 -0.72 17.57 -23.55
C LYS A 259 -2.14 18.12 -23.49
N LEU A 260 -3.05 17.35 -22.91
CA LEU A 260 -4.45 17.76 -22.76
C LEU A 260 -4.59 19.02 -21.90
N ALA A 261 -3.89 19.08 -20.76
CA ALA A 261 -3.88 20.26 -19.90
C ALA A 261 -3.39 21.51 -20.64
N LYS A 262 -2.30 21.39 -21.41
CA LYS A 262 -1.79 22.49 -22.25
C LYS A 262 -2.80 22.94 -23.30
N GLN A 263 -3.50 22.01 -23.95
CA GLN A 263 -4.54 22.33 -24.92
C GLN A 263 -5.73 23.05 -24.26
N VAL A 264 -6.19 22.59 -23.11
CA VAL A 264 -7.28 23.22 -22.34
C VAL A 264 -6.89 24.65 -21.95
N ILE A 265 -5.68 24.85 -21.40
CA ILE A 265 -5.18 26.18 -21.02
C ILE A 265 -5.09 27.11 -22.25
N ALA A 266 -4.66 26.60 -23.41
CA ALA A 266 -4.58 27.40 -24.66
C ALA A 266 -5.95 27.89 -25.15
N HIS A 267 -7.06 27.26 -24.74
CA HIS A 267 -8.45 27.69 -25.03
C HIS A 267 -9.03 28.62 -23.97
N SER A 268 -8.29 28.93 -22.89
CA SER A 268 -8.68 29.92 -21.90
C SER A 268 -8.07 31.30 -22.19
N LYS A 269 -8.65 32.33 -21.56
CA LYS A 269 -8.10 33.69 -21.54
C LYS A 269 -7.01 33.87 -20.50
N ASN A 270 -6.75 32.88 -19.66
CA ASN A 270 -5.73 32.89 -18.62
C ASN A 270 -4.47 32.10 -19.00
N PRO A 271 -3.50 32.71 -19.72
CA PRO A 271 -2.28 32.02 -20.16
C PRO A 271 -1.32 31.72 -18.98
N LYS A 272 -1.62 32.22 -17.78
CA LYS A 272 -0.84 31.98 -16.55
C LYS A 272 -1.41 30.85 -15.70
N CYS A 273 -2.45 30.15 -16.17
CA CYS A 273 -2.98 28.99 -15.51
C CYS A 273 -1.91 27.88 -15.49
N ASP A 274 -1.56 27.39 -14.31
CA ASP A 274 -0.54 26.36 -14.14
C ASP A 274 -1.09 24.95 -14.37
N THR A 275 -0.19 24.00 -14.60
CA THR A 275 -0.51 22.58 -14.57
C THR A 275 0.12 21.94 -13.32
N ILE A 276 -0.69 21.50 -12.38
CA ILE A 276 -0.29 20.85 -11.14
C ILE A 276 -0.45 19.33 -11.28
N VAL A 277 0.51 18.58 -10.75
CA VAL A 277 0.49 17.12 -10.77
C VAL A 277 0.12 16.60 -9.38
N PHE A 278 -0.97 15.84 -9.31
CA PHE A 278 -1.30 14.99 -8.18
C PHE A 278 -0.63 13.62 -8.35
N ASP A 279 -0.35 12.95 -7.25
CA ASP A 279 0.22 11.61 -7.23
C ASP A 279 -0.83 10.64 -6.65
N SER A 280 -1.35 9.77 -7.50
CA SER A 280 -2.31 8.72 -7.11
C SER A 280 -1.65 7.44 -6.62
N MET A 281 -0.31 7.39 -6.59
CA MET A 281 0.49 6.22 -6.23
C MET A 281 0.30 5.00 -7.15
N GLU A 282 -0.43 5.13 -8.26
CA GLU A 282 -0.63 4.01 -9.20
C GLU A 282 0.67 3.60 -9.90
N SER A 283 1.60 4.53 -10.09
CA SER A 283 2.92 4.27 -10.68
C SER A 283 4.05 4.15 -9.64
N LEU A 284 3.73 4.06 -8.35
CA LEU A 284 4.71 4.00 -7.27
C LEU A 284 5.55 2.71 -7.37
N THR A 285 6.88 2.87 -7.37
CA THR A 285 7.82 1.75 -7.46
C THR A 285 8.46 1.41 -6.10
N LEU A 286 8.92 0.17 -5.93
CA LEU A 286 9.72 -0.23 -4.77
C LEU A 286 10.94 0.67 -4.55
N SER A 287 11.64 1.04 -5.64
CA SER A 287 12.81 1.93 -5.55
C SER A 287 12.43 3.29 -4.94
N GLN A 288 11.29 3.85 -5.31
CA GLN A 288 10.81 5.12 -4.73
C GLN A 288 10.47 4.96 -3.24
N ILE A 289 9.83 3.84 -2.86
CA ILE A 289 9.52 3.54 -1.45
C ILE A 289 10.80 3.41 -0.61
N PHE A 290 11.82 2.67 -1.10
CA PHE A 290 13.10 2.54 -0.42
C PHE A 290 13.88 3.86 -0.33
N ASN A 291 13.70 4.76 -1.31
CA ASN A 291 14.25 6.10 -1.30
C ASN A 291 13.42 7.09 -0.42
N GLY A 292 12.48 6.59 0.37
CA GLY A 292 11.75 7.36 1.36
C GLY A 292 10.40 7.91 0.92
N LYS A 293 9.92 7.60 -0.29
CA LYS A 293 8.57 8.00 -0.73
C LYS A 293 7.52 7.18 0.04
N LYS A 294 6.64 7.84 0.79
CA LYS A 294 5.64 7.21 1.67
C LYS A 294 4.24 7.72 1.37
N TYR A 295 3.24 6.91 1.67
CA TYR A 295 1.83 7.27 1.55
C TYR A 295 1.51 8.62 2.23
N ILE A 296 1.91 8.80 3.49
CA ILE A 296 1.66 10.02 4.26
C ILE A 296 2.22 11.26 3.54
N ASP A 297 3.48 11.17 3.07
CA ASP A 297 4.17 12.30 2.43
C ASP A 297 3.54 12.64 1.07
N ILE A 298 3.15 11.62 0.29
CA ILE A 298 2.48 11.79 -0.99
C ILE A 298 1.15 12.51 -0.79
N MET A 299 0.31 12.01 0.12
CA MET A 299 -1.01 12.57 0.36
C MET A 299 -0.95 13.96 0.98
N GLN A 300 0.05 14.24 1.82
CA GLN A 300 0.32 15.59 2.34
C GLN A 300 0.79 16.54 1.23
N ASN A 301 1.64 16.08 0.30
CA ASN A 301 2.08 16.88 -0.84
C ASN A 301 0.91 17.20 -1.79
N ASN A 302 0.01 16.25 -2.03
CA ASN A 302 -1.20 16.49 -2.81
C ASN A 302 -2.05 17.62 -2.22
N LEU A 303 -2.22 17.66 -0.89
CA LEU A 303 -2.89 18.79 -0.22
C LEU A 303 -2.15 20.10 -0.40
N THR A 304 -0.82 20.08 -0.25
CA THR A 304 0.01 21.29 -0.28
C THR A 304 0.03 21.94 -1.66
N CYS A 305 -0.07 21.15 -2.73
CA CYS A 305 -0.09 21.69 -4.08
C CYS A 305 -1.48 22.15 -4.56
N MET A 306 -2.56 21.92 -3.80
CA MET A 306 -3.90 22.46 -4.11
C MET A 306 -3.90 23.98 -4.06
N ARG A 307 -4.35 24.61 -5.15
CA ARG A 307 -4.55 26.07 -5.21
C ARG A 307 -6.02 26.39 -5.01
N LEU A 308 -6.28 27.29 -4.08
CA LEU A 308 -7.61 27.82 -3.82
C LEU A 308 -7.81 29.09 -4.67
N ASN A 309 -9.02 29.30 -5.15
CA ASN A 309 -9.41 30.51 -5.91
C ASN A 309 -9.70 31.66 -4.96
#